data_f162e2e032afb943e0a201e289bcb5e8
#
_entry.id   f162e2e032afb943e0a201e289bcb5e8
#
_cell.length_a   1.000
_cell.length_b   1.000
_cell.length_c   1.000
_cell.angle_alpha   90.00
_cell.angle_beta   90.00
_cell.angle_gamma   90.00
#
_symmetry.space_group_name_H-M   'P 1'
#
loop_
_entity.id
_entity.type
_entity.pdbx_description
1 polymer ?
#
loop_
_entity_poly.entity_id
_entity_poly.type
_entity_poly.pdbx_seq_one_letter_code
_entity_poly.pdbx_strand_id
1 'polypeptide(L)'
;MLRPFFSSLENFDIVDVEKQMRTFFSPKTEVKMCYPFDNIREVDSFFEHCLCTLSCAFNELERRTLISIEGVSSDGFSWIGTMGNYFGTFTTPFLDISATSRLTHMRFHEFYRINENKVDQIQVIWDIPEIMMQANS
;
A
#
# COMPACT_ATOMS: atom_id res chain seq x y z
N MET A 1 14.19 9.09 4.74
CA MET A 1 14.49 8.61 3.38
C MET A 1 13.25 8.44 2.51
N LEU A 2 12.23 7.70 2.96
CA LEU A 2 11.02 7.46 2.18
C LEU A 2 9.94 8.55 2.34
N ARG A 3 10.24 9.66 2.99
CA ARG A 3 9.25 10.70 3.24
C ARG A 3 8.53 11.18 1.97
N PRO A 4 9.22 11.45 0.84
CA PRO A 4 8.51 11.89 -0.37
C PRO A 4 7.53 10.82 -0.90
N PHE A 5 7.90 9.55 -0.80
CA PHE A 5 7.02 8.45 -1.18
C PHE A 5 5.78 8.41 -0.27
N PHE A 6 5.98 8.45 1.05
CA PHE A 6 4.85 8.43 2.00
C PHE A 6 3.96 9.67 1.83
N SER A 7 4.54 10.84 1.55
CA SER A 7 3.75 12.04 1.28
C SER A 7 2.87 11.88 0.05
N SER A 8 3.37 11.20 -1.01
CA SER A 8 2.58 10.97 -2.22
C SER A 8 1.37 10.09 -1.95
N LEU A 9 1.43 9.21 -0.95
CA LEU A 9 0.34 8.32 -0.58
C LEU A 9 -0.74 9.00 0.26
N GLU A 10 -0.45 10.13 0.91
CA GLU A 10 -1.42 10.80 1.80
C GLU A 10 -2.70 11.18 1.06
N ASN A 11 -2.58 11.85 -0.08
CA ASN A 11 -3.71 12.18 -0.96
C ASN A 11 -3.81 11.23 -2.15
N PHE A 12 -3.01 10.21 -2.15
CA PHE A 12 -2.90 9.16 -3.15
C PHE A 12 -2.90 9.70 -4.58
N ASP A 13 -1.98 10.62 -4.85
CA ASP A 13 -1.73 11.12 -6.19
C ASP A 13 -0.99 10.04 -6.97
N ILE A 14 -1.71 9.29 -7.80
CA ILE A 14 -1.19 8.09 -8.45
C ILE A 14 0.02 8.38 -9.37
N VAL A 15 0.06 9.56 -9.98
CA VAL A 15 1.18 9.96 -10.82
C VAL A 15 2.42 10.20 -9.97
N ASP A 16 2.27 10.89 -8.86
CA ASP A 16 3.38 11.16 -7.94
C ASP A 16 3.82 9.88 -7.22
N VAL A 17 2.88 9.01 -6.85
CA VAL A 17 3.20 7.71 -6.25
C VAL A 17 4.11 6.91 -7.19
N GLU A 18 3.77 6.82 -8.46
CA GLU A 18 4.61 6.11 -9.44
C GLU A 18 5.99 6.73 -9.53
N LYS A 19 6.07 8.04 -9.62
CA LYS A 19 7.35 8.77 -9.70
C LYS A 19 8.23 8.49 -8.48
N GLN A 20 7.66 8.55 -7.28
CA GLN A 20 8.41 8.31 -6.04
C GLN A 20 8.86 6.85 -5.92
N MET A 21 8.04 5.91 -6.39
CA MET A 21 8.43 4.51 -6.41
C MET A 21 9.61 4.28 -7.34
N ARG A 22 9.63 4.89 -8.52
CA ARG A 22 10.77 4.79 -9.45
C ARG A 22 12.05 5.35 -8.83
N THR A 23 11.93 6.37 -8.00
CA THR A 23 13.07 7.01 -7.34
C THR A 23 13.64 6.16 -6.21
N PHE A 24 12.78 5.59 -5.35
CA PHE A 24 13.19 4.99 -4.08
C PHE A 24 13.21 3.46 -4.08
N PHE A 25 12.60 2.81 -5.06
CA PHE A 25 12.45 1.36 -5.07
C PHE A 25 13.33 0.72 -6.13
N SER A 26 13.92 -0.43 -5.78
CA SER A 26 14.56 -1.29 -6.77
C SER A 26 13.49 -1.80 -7.75
N PRO A 27 13.74 -1.85 -9.06
CA PRO A 27 12.77 -2.40 -10.02
C PRO A 27 12.36 -3.84 -9.71
N LYS A 28 13.25 -4.59 -9.07
CA LYS A 28 13.03 -6.00 -8.68
C LYS A 28 12.59 -6.15 -7.24
N THR A 29 12.01 -5.12 -6.65
CA THR A 29 11.48 -5.17 -5.30
C THR A 29 10.51 -6.34 -5.16
N GLU A 30 10.78 -7.23 -4.21
CA GLU A 30 9.86 -8.32 -3.88
C GLU A 30 8.77 -7.80 -2.97
N VAL A 31 7.51 -8.05 -3.32
CA VAL A 31 6.36 -7.66 -2.51
C VAL A 31 5.67 -8.91 -1.98
N LYS A 32 5.73 -9.10 -0.68
CA LYS A 32 4.99 -10.17 0.01
C LYS A 32 3.61 -9.62 0.35
N MET A 33 2.67 -9.97 -0.50
CA MET A 33 1.31 -9.43 -0.46
C MET A 33 0.36 -10.38 0.23
N CYS A 34 -0.70 -9.82 0.85
CA CYS A 34 -1.74 -10.60 1.51
C CYS A 34 -2.73 -11.18 0.49
N TYR A 35 -3.52 -12.18 0.94
CA TYR A 35 -4.63 -12.73 0.16
C TYR A 35 -5.63 -11.61 -0.18
N PRO A 36 -6.24 -11.59 -1.38
CA PRO A 36 -6.13 -12.61 -2.44
C PRO A 36 -5.01 -12.36 -3.45
N PHE A 37 -4.12 -11.42 -3.21
CA PHE A 37 -2.98 -11.18 -4.07
C PHE A 37 -1.90 -12.23 -3.82
N ASP A 38 -1.15 -12.57 -4.85
CA ASP A 38 0.04 -13.40 -4.71
C ASP A 38 1.28 -12.54 -4.49
N ASN A 39 2.37 -13.17 -4.09
CA ASN A 39 3.65 -12.49 -4.01
C ASN A 39 4.05 -11.93 -5.37
N ILE A 40 4.59 -10.73 -5.37
CA ILE A 40 4.93 -9.97 -6.57
C ILE A 40 6.43 -9.72 -6.55
N ARG A 41 7.10 -9.85 -7.71
CA ARG A 41 8.55 -9.74 -7.80
C ARG A 41 9.05 -8.49 -8.52
N GLU A 42 8.13 -7.64 -8.97
CA GLU A 42 8.48 -6.41 -9.65
C GLU A 42 7.62 -5.25 -9.14
N VAL A 43 8.27 -4.12 -8.92
CA VAL A 43 7.59 -2.94 -8.38
C VAL A 43 6.48 -2.45 -9.31
N ASP A 44 6.68 -2.53 -10.62
CA ASP A 44 5.67 -2.10 -11.58
C ASP A 44 4.40 -2.94 -11.49
N SER A 45 4.53 -4.25 -11.26
CA SER A 45 3.38 -5.14 -11.07
C SER A 45 2.63 -4.81 -9.79
N PHE A 46 3.34 -4.51 -8.71
CA PHE A 46 2.71 -4.08 -7.46
C PHE A 46 1.93 -2.78 -7.67
N PHE A 47 2.54 -1.81 -8.35
CA PHE A 47 1.88 -0.55 -8.64
C PHE A 47 0.60 -0.76 -9.47
N GLU A 48 0.69 -1.51 -10.56
CA GLU A 48 -0.44 -1.72 -11.48
C GLU A 48 -1.55 -2.56 -10.86
N HIS A 49 -1.21 -3.69 -10.23
CA HIS A 49 -2.21 -4.66 -9.78
C HIS A 49 -2.74 -4.41 -8.38
N CYS A 50 -2.00 -3.68 -7.55
CA CYS A 50 -2.43 -3.42 -6.18
C CYS A 50 -2.77 -1.95 -5.95
N LEU A 51 -1.82 -1.04 -6.18
CA LEU A 51 -2.04 0.37 -5.87
C LEU A 51 -3.03 1.04 -6.82
N CYS A 52 -2.91 0.79 -8.12
CA CYS A 52 -3.87 1.31 -9.09
C CYS A 52 -5.26 0.72 -8.89
N THR A 53 -5.35 -0.56 -8.58
CA THR A 53 -6.63 -1.23 -8.30
C THR A 53 -7.32 -0.59 -7.10
N LEU A 54 -6.56 -0.34 -6.03
CA LEU A 54 -7.10 0.32 -4.84
C LEU A 54 -7.55 1.75 -5.17
N SER A 55 -6.71 2.51 -5.87
CA SER A 55 -7.02 3.88 -6.26
C SER A 55 -8.25 3.99 -7.18
N CYS A 56 -8.43 3.01 -8.08
CA CYS A 56 -9.60 2.99 -8.97
C CYS A 56 -10.89 2.68 -8.24
N ALA A 57 -10.83 1.87 -7.18
CA ALA A 57 -12.02 1.48 -6.43
C ALA A 57 -12.55 2.58 -5.50
N PHE A 58 -11.66 3.42 -4.99
CA PHE A 58 -12.00 4.43 -3.99
C PHE A 58 -11.74 5.82 -4.52
N ASN A 59 -12.81 6.63 -4.58
CA ASN A 59 -12.69 8.03 -4.97
C ASN A 59 -12.12 8.83 -3.80
N GLU A 60 -11.23 9.77 -4.10
CA GLU A 60 -10.54 10.60 -3.11
C GLU A 60 -9.82 9.75 -2.05
N LEU A 61 -9.10 8.73 -2.51
CA LEU A 61 -8.36 7.84 -1.64
C LEU A 61 -7.28 8.60 -0.86
N GLU A 62 -7.26 8.37 0.46
CA GLU A 62 -6.25 8.92 1.35
C GLU A 62 -5.60 7.79 2.13
N ARG A 63 -4.32 7.95 2.44
CA ARG A 63 -3.60 7.05 3.34
C ARG A 63 -3.17 7.82 4.57
N ARG A 64 -3.63 7.40 5.74
CA ARG A 64 -3.28 8.05 7.01
C ARG A 64 -2.48 7.11 7.87
N THR A 65 -1.21 7.44 8.07
CA THR A 65 -0.30 6.66 8.89
C THR A 65 -0.48 7.05 10.36
N LEU A 66 -0.75 6.06 11.20
CA LEU A 66 -0.87 6.24 12.65
C LEU A 66 0.46 5.98 13.35
N ILE A 67 1.21 5.00 12.90
CA ILE A 67 2.49 4.60 13.50
C ILE A 67 3.50 4.41 12.39
N SER A 68 4.71 4.97 12.60
CA SER A 68 5.86 4.72 11.74
C SER A 68 7.04 4.40 12.65
N ILE A 69 7.69 3.27 12.41
CA ILE A 69 8.84 2.82 13.20
C ILE A 69 9.99 2.46 12.28
N GLU A 70 11.20 2.56 12.82
CA GLU A 70 12.40 2.11 12.15
C GLU A 70 13.09 1.07 13.03
N GLY A 71 13.69 0.07 12.41
CA GLY A 71 14.38 -0.98 13.15
C GLY A 71 15.28 -1.80 12.26
N VAL A 72 16.03 -2.70 12.92
CA VAL A 72 16.94 -3.62 12.23
C VAL A 72 16.47 -5.03 12.56
N SER A 73 16.25 -5.84 11.53
CA SER A 73 15.86 -7.24 11.70
C SER A 73 17.05 -8.10 12.12
N SER A 74 16.76 -9.32 12.58
CA SER A 74 17.81 -10.24 13.07
C SER A 74 18.85 -10.60 12.01
N ASP A 75 18.50 -10.47 10.72
CA ASP A 75 19.42 -10.70 9.60
C ASP A 75 20.22 -9.45 9.21
N GLY A 76 20.08 -8.35 9.96
CA GLY A 76 20.89 -7.15 9.78
C GLY A 76 20.33 -6.12 8.80
N PHE A 77 19.15 -6.35 8.22
CA PHE A 77 18.54 -5.38 7.31
C PHE A 77 17.79 -4.29 8.06
N SER A 78 17.82 -3.08 7.50
CA SER A 78 17.03 -1.95 8.02
C SER A 78 15.62 -1.99 7.44
N TRP A 79 14.62 -1.70 8.29
CA TRP A 79 13.21 -1.69 7.91
C TRP A 79 12.53 -0.41 8.38
N ILE A 80 11.55 0.04 7.60
CA ILE A 80 10.59 1.07 8.02
C ILE A 80 9.24 0.38 8.06
N GLY A 81 8.59 0.37 9.24
CA GLY A 81 7.27 -0.22 9.40
C GLY A 81 6.23 0.88 9.58
N THR A 82 5.11 0.75 8.87
CA THR A 82 4.00 1.70 8.96
C THR A 82 2.70 0.97 9.20
N MET A 83 1.80 1.64 9.92
CA MET A 83 0.46 1.14 10.20
C MET A 83 -0.52 2.30 10.23
N GLY A 84 -1.68 2.10 9.64
CA GLY A 84 -2.71 3.13 9.61
C GLY A 84 -3.93 2.66 8.83
N ASN A 85 -4.60 3.60 8.17
CA ASN A 85 -5.81 3.31 7.39
C ASN A 85 -5.78 4.00 6.04
N TYR A 86 -6.32 3.32 5.05
CA TYR A 86 -6.78 3.95 3.82
C TYR A 86 -8.23 4.38 3.99
N PHE A 87 -8.60 5.51 3.42
CA PHE A 87 -9.96 6.04 3.44
C PHE A 87 -10.34 6.47 2.03
N GLY A 88 -11.59 6.24 1.66
CA GLY A 88 -12.11 6.70 0.39
C GLY A 88 -13.57 6.35 0.22
N THR A 89 -14.23 6.98 -0.77
CA THR A 89 -15.59 6.63 -1.13
C THR A 89 -15.56 5.44 -2.08
N PHE A 90 -16.20 4.34 -1.70
CA PHE A 90 -16.15 3.08 -2.44
C PHE A 90 -17.09 3.13 -3.65
N THR A 91 -16.54 3.51 -4.80
CA THR A 91 -17.33 3.81 -5.99
C THR A 91 -17.27 2.75 -7.10
N THR A 92 -16.24 1.91 -7.11
CA THR A 92 -16.05 0.87 -8.12
C THR A 92 -15.73 -0.44 -7.42
N PRO A 93 -16.26 -1.59 -7.88
CA PRO A 93 -15.98 -2.86 -7.20
C PRO A 93 -14.48 -3.11 -6.98
N PHE A 94 -14.16 -3.66 -5.82
CA PHE A 94 -12.79 -4.00 -5.45
C PHE A 94 -12.72 -5.49 -5.12
N LEU A 95 -11.95 -6.27 -5.88
CA LEU A 95 -11.73 -7.69 -5.64
C LEU A 95 -13.06 -8.46 -5.43
N ASP A 96 -14.02 -8.28 -6.33
CA ASP A 96 -15.36 -8.90 -6.26
C ASP A 96 -16.26 -8.39 -5.13
N ILE A 97 -15.83 -7.39 -4.38
CA ILE A 97 -16.67 -6.72 -3.40
C ILE A 97 -17.41 -5.60 -4.12
N SER A 98 -18.73 -5.61 -4.06
CA SER A 98 -19.56 -4.60 -4.73
C SER A 98 -19.40 -3.24 -4.07
N ALA A 99 -19.33 -2.19 -4.88
CA ALA A 99 -19.22 -0.82 -4.41
C ALA A 99 -20.50 -0.37 -3.69
N THR A 100 -20.33 0.47 -2.67
CA THR A 100 -21.43 0.94 -1.83
C THR A 100 -21.74 2.42 -1.99
N SER A 101 -20.85 3.16 -2.64
CA SER A 101 -20.86 4.64 -2.72
C SER A 101 -20.77 5.33 -1.35
N ARG A 102 -20.31 4.62 -0.34
CA ARG A 102 -20.13 5.15 1.03
C ARG A 102 -18.66 5.30 1.36
N LEU A 103 -18.37 6.19 2.30
CA LEU A 103 -17.03 6.32 2.87
C LEU A 103 -16.64 5.01 3.54
N THR A 104 -15.49 4.49 3.18
CA THR A 104 -15.01 3.19 3.62
C THR A 104 -13.56 3.30 4.03
N HIS A 105 -13.13 2.48 4.97
CA HIS A 105 -11.74 2.47 5.42
C HIS A 105 -11.18 1.05 5.42
N MET A 106 -9.84 0.97 5.37
CA MET A 106 -9.13 -0.30 5.40
C MET A 106 -7.83 -0.13 6.19
N ARG A 107 -7.65 -0.95 7.24
CA ARG A 107 -6.39 -0.98 7.98
C ARG A 107 -5.27 -1.54 7.11
N PHE A 108 -4.09 -0.95 7.20
CA PHE A 108 -2.90 -1.46 6.55
C PHE A 108 -1.76 -1.62 7.54
N HIS A 109 -0.87 -2.58 7.23
CA HIS A 109 0.44 -2.75 7.83
C HIS A 109 1.40 -2.95 6.67
N GLU A 110 2.34 -2.04 6.49
CA GLU A 110 3.27 -2.06 5.37
C GLU A 110 4.68 -1.85 5.88
N PHE A 111 5.56 -2.81 5.60
CA PHE A 111 6.95 -2.81 6.04
C PHE A 111 7.86 -2.77 4.82
N TYR A 112 8.85 -1.87 4.84
CA TYR A 112 9.73 -1.59 3.71
C TYR A 112 11.17 -1.89 4.13
N ARG A 113 11.82 -2.83 3.46
CA ARG A 113 13.22 -3.16 3.71
C ARG A 113 14.10 -2.27 2.86
N ILE A 114 15.10 -1.65 3.50
CA ILE A 114 16.03 -0.73 2.85
C ILE A 114 17.36 -1.45 2.65
N ASN A 115 17.84 -1.47 1.41
CA ASN A 115 19.11 -2.06 1.04
C ASN A 115 19.78 -1.14 0.01
N GLU A 116 21.02 -0.68 0.31
CA GLU A 116 21.76 0.23 -0.57
C GLU A 116 20.96 1.47 -0.96
N ASN A 117 20.29 2.07 0.02
CA ASN A 117 19.46 3.29 -0.15
C ASN A 117 18.25 3.11 -1.05
N LYS A 118 17.82 1.87 -1.29
CA LYS A 118 16.61 1.55 -2.05
C LYS A 118 15.76 0.57 -1.26
N VAL A 119 14.45 0.63 -1.49
CA VAL A 119 13.55 -0.42 -1.02
C VAL A 119 13.73 -1.63 -1.94
N ASP A 120 13.99 -2.80 -1.36
CA ASP A 120 14.14 -4.04 -2.14
C ASP A 120 13.13 -5.12 -1.75
N GLN A 121 12.40 -4.91 -0.65
CA GLN A 121 11.32 -5.81 -0.25
C GLN A 121 10.24 -5.00 0.47
N ILE A 122 8.99 -5.38 0.24
CA ILE A 122 7.83 -4.85 0.96
C ILE A 122 7.04 -6.04 1.50
N GLN A 123 6.58 -5.93 2.74
CA GLN A 123 5.61 -6.88 3.30
C GLN A 123 4.34 -6.11 3.62
N VAL A 124 3.23 -6.54 3.03
CA VAL A 124 1.97 -5.80 3.07
C VAL A 124 0.87 -6.68 3.65
N ILE A 125 0.14 -6.14 4.61
CA ILE A 125 -1.12 -6.71 5.07
C ILE A 125 -2.16 -5.61 4.96
N TRP A 126 -3.15 -5.83 4.09
CA TRP A 126 -4.34 -5.00 3.96
C TRP A 126 -5.52 -5.76 4.55
N ASP A 127 -6.27 -5.11 5.42
CA ASP A 127 -7.45 -5.73 6.04
C ASP A 127 -8.64 -5.65 5.07
N ILE A 128 -8.56 -6.43 4.01
CA ILE A 128 -9.61 -6.52 3.00
C ILE A 128 -10.93 -7.01 3.59
N PRO A 129 -10.96 -7.97 4.56
CA PRO A 129 -12.20 -8.32 5.25
C PRO A 129 -12.93 -7.12 5.88
N GLU A 130 -12.20 -6.09 6.32
CA GLU A 130 -12.81 -4.87 6.86
C GLU A 130 -13.66 -4.15 5.81
N ILE A 131 -13.17 -4.09 4.56
CA ILE A 131 -13.96 -3.53 3.45
C ILE A 131 -15.21 -4.36 3.24
N MET A 132 -15.08 -5.69 3.24
CA MET A 132 -16.19 -6.61 3.03
C MET A 132 -17.25 -6.46 4.11
N MET A 133 -16.83 -6.32 5.37
CA MET A 133 -17.76 -6.13 6.49
C MET A 133 -18.54 -4.83 6.36
N GLN A 134 -17.88 -3.75 5.97
CA GLN A 134 -18.54 -2.46 5.76
C GLN A 134 -19.51 -2.52 4.57
N ALA A 135 -19.14 -3.22 3.51
CA ALA A 135 -19.98 -3.35 2.33
C ALA A 135 -21.27 -4.13 2.61
N ASN A 136 -21.25 -5.03 3.58
CA ASN A 136 -22.37 -5.88 3.94
C ASN A 136 -23.18 -5.37 5.14
N SER A 137 -22.93 -4.16 5.57
CA SER A 137 -23.62 -3.55 6.73
C SER A 137 -24.90 -2.83 6.34
#